data_f1597eb11612f32a9990bd178b3c14f2
#
_entry.id   f1597eb11612f32a9990bd178b3c14f2
#
_cell.length_a   1.000
_cell.length_b   1.000
_cell.length_c   1.000
_cell.angle_alpha   90.00
_cell.angle_beta   90.00
_cell.angle_gamma   90.00
#
_symmetry.space_group_name_H-M   'P 1'
#
loop_
_entity.id
_entity.type
_entity.pdbx_description
1 polymer ?
#
loop_
_entity_poly.entity_id
_entity_poly.type
_entity_poly.pdbx_seq_one_letter_code
_entity_poly.pdbx_strand_id
1 'polypeptide(L)'
;MALKTILNYSPNFNGKKRIYKQIKFIIFHYTGMKNESNALKRLTDIQSEVSCHYFIKNNGEIIKMVPDLYIAWHAGESSWKNHKSLNQNSIGIEITNPGHEHGYKKFTQKQITSLLRLSKFLIKEYKISPKNILGHSDIAVLRKRDPGEKFPWEYLSKNKIGIWHTLNKKELKKNRKIKVSMREEDFFFNNLFKIGYSKKISKNVSKERYLNYLIEAFQRRYRQNLIDGKVDQECLLISQNLVKKFH
;
A
#
# COMPACT_ATOMS: atom_id res chain seq x y z
N MET A 1 -14.85 20.67 -7.22
CA MET A 1 -14.59 20.32 -8.64
C MET A 1 -14.78 18.81 -8.82
N ALA A 2 -15.48 18.40 -9.89
CA ALA A 2 -15.61 16.99 -10.24
C ALA A 2 -14.25 16.36 -10.57
N LEU A 3 -14.07 15.08 -10.25
CA LEU A 3 -12.88 14.33 -10.61
C LEU A 3 -12.92 14.02 -12.11
N LYS A 4 -12.02 14.63 -12.88
CA LYS A 4 -11.91 14.32 -14.33
C LYS A 4 -11.17 12.99 -14.50
N THR A 5 -11.79 12.03 -15.17
CA THR A 5 -11.23 10.72 -15.49
C THR A 5 -11.42 10.39 -16.96
N ILE A 6 -10.48 9.64 -17.52
CA ILE A 6 -10.61 9.02 -18.86
C ILE A 6 -11.11 7.59 -18.63
N LEU A 7 -11.97 7.10 -19.50
CA LEU A 7 -12.48 5.73 -19.42
C LEU A 7 -11.65 4.82 -20.35
N ASN A 8 -11.11 3.74 -19.78
CA ASN A 8 -10.45 2.67 -20.53
C ASN A 8 -10.64 1.37 -19.74
N TYR A 9 -11.74 0.66 -20.01
CA TYR A 9 -12.17 -0.44 -19.17
C TYR A 9 -11.33 -1.70 -19.38
N SER A 10 -10.97 -2.32 -18.24
CA SER A 10 -10.41 -3.67 -18.18
C SER A 10 -11.52 -4.72 -18.21
N PRO A 11 -11.34 -5.86 -18.90
CA PRO A 11 -12.27 -6.99 -18.82
C PRO A 11 -12.07 -7.82 -17.53
N ASN A 12 -10.97 -7.63 -16.79
CA ASN A 12 -10.54 -8.45 -15.67
C ASN A 12 -11.18 -8.00 -14.35
N PHE A 13 -12.44 -8.35 -14.12
CA PHE A 13 -13.13 -8.05 -12.88
C PHE A 13 -14.24 -9.07 -12.61
N ASN A 14 -14.65 -9.17 -11.34
CA ASN A 14 -15.81 -9.99 -10.99
C ASN A 14 -17.10 -9.21 -11.28
N GLY A 15 -17.97 -9.79 -12.09
CA GLY A 15 -19.24 -9.19 -12.51
C GLY A 15 -20.28 -9.00 -11.39
N LYS A 16 -20.09 -9.64 -10.22
CA LYS A 16 -20.95 -9.41 -9.06
C LYS A 16 -20.68 -8.06 -8.43
N LYS A 17 -21.69 -7.19 -8.38
CA LYS A 17 -21.58 -5.88 -7.74
C LYS A 17 -21.45 -6.01 -6.22
N ARG A 18 -20.58 -5.18 -5.64
CA ARG A 18 -20.50 -4.90 -4.20
C ARG A 18 -21.53 -3.84 -3.82
N ILE A 19 -21.98 -3.87 -2.57
CA ILE A 19 -22.69 -2.72 -2.00
C ILE A 19 -21.67 -1.67 -1.49
N TYR A 20 -22.08 -0.43 -1.43
CA TYR A 20 -21.26 0.72 -1.04
C TYR A 20 -20.48 0.52 0.27
N LYS A 21 -21.14 -0.01 1.30
CA LYS A 21 -20.57 -0.28 2.63
C LYS A 21 -19.47 -1.37 2.63
N GLN A 22 -19.35 -2.14 1.56
CA GLN A 22 -18.29 -3.15 1.42
C GLN A 22 -16.95 -2.55 1.00
N ILE A 23 -16.93 -1.34 0.42
CA ILE A 23 -15.69 -0.65 0.05
C ILE A 23 -15.12 0.02 1.30
N LYS A 24 -14.08 -0.60 1.87
CA LYS A 24 -13.48 -0.21 3.15
C LYS A 24 -12.04 0.26 3.03
N PHE A 25 -11.34 -0.12 1.96
CA PHE A 25 -9.90 0.09 1.80
C PHE A 25 -9.57 0.79 0.49
N ILE A 26 -8.45 1.53 0.49
CA ILE A 26 -7.72 1.93 -0.71
C ILE A 26 -6.37 1.24 -0.66
N ILE A 27 -5.96 0.60 -1.76
CA ILE A 27 -4.66 -0.05 -1.89
C ILE A 27 -3.88 0.65 -3.00
N PHE A 28 -2.69 1.15 -2.66
CA PHE A 28 -1.78 1.77 -3.61
C PHE A 28 -0.79 0.75 -4.16
N HIS A 29 -0.60 0.85 -5.49
CA HIS A 29 0.31 0.03 -6.25
C HIS A 29 1.23 0.90 -7.09
N TYR A 30 2.33 0.34 -7.56
CA TYR A 30 3.00 0.80 -8.75
C TYR A 30 2.91 -0.26 -9.85
N THR A 31 2.96 0.14 -11.12
CA THR A 31 2.82 -0.76 -12.26
C THR A 31 3.93 -1.80 -12.37
N GLY A 32 5.15 -1.51 -11.91
CA GLY A 32 6.31 -2.42 -11.97
C GLY A 32 6.71 -2.79 -13.39
N MET A 33 6.45 -1.93 -14.37
CA MET A 33 6.73 -2.18 -15.80
C MET A 33 7.56 -1.04 -16.40
N LYS A 34 8.45 -1.36 -17.36
CA LYS A 34 9.37 -0.40 -17.97
C LYS A 34 8.69 0.84 -18.52
N ASN A 35 7.51 0.68 -19.14
CA ASN A 35 6.77 1.79 -19.71
C ASN A 35 5.27 1.70 -19.42
N GLU A 36 4.62 2.85 -19.53
CA GLU A 36 3.21 3.05 -19.23
C GLU A 36 2.27 2.31 -20.19
N SER A 37 2.62 2.26 -21.46
CA SER A 37 1.77 1.57 -22.49
C SER A 37 1.69 0.07 -22.24
N ASN A 38 2.81 -0.55 -21.87
CA ASN A 38 2.83 -1.98 -21.52
C ASN A 38 2.00 -2.27 -20.25
N ALA A 39 2.04 -1.36 -19.26
CA ALA A 39 1.23 -1.51 -18.07
C ALA A 39 -0.27 -1.42 -18.40
N LEU A 40 -0.67 -0.45 -19.21
CA LEU A 40 -2.06 -0.34 -19.67
C LEU A 40 -2.50 -1.55 -20.49
N LYS A 41 -1.66 -1.98 -21.44
CA LYS A 41 -1.94 -3.19 -22.24
C LYS A 41 -2.16 -4.41 -21.34
N ARG A 42 -1.28 -4.63 -20.35
CA ARG A 42 -1.43 -5.74 -19.40
C ARG A 42 -2.73 -5.68 -18.60
N LEU A 43 -3.12 -4.49 -18.12
CA LEU A 43 -4.33 -4.32 -17.30
C LEU A 43 -5.63 -4.45 -18.14
N THR A 44 -5.55 -4.33 -19.45
CA THR A 44 -6.68 -4.50 -20.39
C THR A 44 -6.65 -5.83 -21.16
N ASP A 45 -5.60 -6.62 -21.02
CA ASP A 45 -5.49 -7.94 -21.63
C ASP A 45 -6.20 -8.97 -20.74
N ILE A 46 -7.20 -9.66 -21.30
CA ILE A 46 -7.98 -10.68 -20.58
C ILE A 46 -7.11 -11.85 -20.09
N GLN A 47 -6.05 -12.19 -20.81
CA GLN A 47 -5.14 -13.27 -20.44
C GLN A 47 -4.26 -12.94 -19.23
N SER A 48 -4.15 -11.67 -18.88
CA SER A 48 -3.29 -11.23 -17.76
C SER A 48 -3.90 -11.50 -16.38
N GLU A 49 -5.22 -11.65 -16.31
CA GLU A 49 -6.00 -11.87 -15.08
C GLU A 49 -5.69 -10.86 -13.95
N VAL A 50 -5.29 -9.63 -14.33
CA VAL A 50 -5.03 -8.52 -13.40
C VAL A 50 -5.73 -7.26 -13.87
N SER A 51 -6.13 -6.42 -12.92
CA SER A 51 -6.74 -5.11 -13.19
C SER A 51 -6.60 -4.19 -11.99
N CYS A 52 -7.05 -2.94 -12.14
CA CYS A 52 -7.22 -1.99 -11.05
C CYS A 52 -8.48 -1.15 -11.29
N HIS A 53 -8.93 -0.43 -10.28
CA HIS A 53 -10.05 0.50 -10.45
C HIS A 53 -9.60 1.80 -11.12
N TYR A 54 -8.44 2.30 -10.72
CA TYR A 54 -7.86 3.53 -11.25
C TYR A 54 -6.39 3.36 -11.59
N PHE A 55 -6.00 3.96 -12.70
CA PHE A 55 -4.62 4.03 -13.15
C PHE A 55 -4.19 5.50 -13.27
N ILE A 56 -3.07 5.87 -12.66
CA ILE A 56 -2.51 7.23 -12.73
C ILE A 56 -1.29 7.22 -13.64
N LYS A 57 -1.37 7.95 -14.76
CA LYS A 57 -0.32 8.10 -15.75
C LYS A 57 0.84 8.98 -15.24
N ASN A 58 1.97 8.93 -15.94
CA ASN A 58 3.13 9.79 -15.64
C ASN A 58 2.80 11.29 -15.70
N ASN A 59 1.91 11.70 -16.60
CA ASN A 59 1.45 13.08 -16.76
C ASN A 59 0.36 13.48 -15.75
N GLY A 60 -0.06 12.55 -14.86
CA GLY A 60 -1.09 12.75 -13.86
C GLY A 60 -2.53 12.53 -14.35
N GLU A 61 -2.76 12.14 -15.58
CA GLU A 61 -4.10 11.73 -16.03
C GLU A 61 -4.56 10.51 -15.24
N ILE A 62 -5.86 10.49 -14.90
CA ILE A 62 -6.49 9.38 -14.18
C ILE A 62 -7.37 8.61 -15.15
N ILE A 63 -7.07 7.34 -15.32
CA ILE A 63 -7.88 6.40 -16.10
C ILE A 63 -8.73 5.58 -15.14
N LYS A 64 -10.03 5.50 -15.38
CA LYS A 64 -10.94 4.56 -14.70
C LYS A 64 -11.01 3.28 -15.51
N MET A 65 -10.59 2.16 -14.90
CA MET A 65 -10.45 0.88 -15.57
C MET A 65 -11.49 -0.15 -15.13
N VAL A 66 -11.89 -0.14 -13.86
CA VAL A 66 -13.01 -0.96 -13.36
C VAL A 66 -13.94 -0.05 -12.57
N PRO A 67 -15.28 -0.10 -12.79
CA PRO A 67 -16.21 0.68 -11.97
C PRO A 67 -16.15 0.27 -10.50
N ASP A 68 -16.22 1.22 -9.59
CA ASP A 68 -15.92 1.06 -8.15
C ASP A 68 -16.74 -0.03 -7.46
N LEU A 69 -17.97 -0.26 -7.92
CA LEU A 69 -18.84 -1.30 -7.34
C LEU A 69 -18.54 -2.72 -7.87
N TYR A 70 -17.64 -2.88 -8.82
CA TYR A 70 -17.16 -4.18 -9.24
C TYR A 70 -15.82 -4.51 -8.58
N ILE A 71 -15.42 -5.77 -8.60
CA ILE A 71 -14.22 -6.26 -7.91
C ILE A 71 -13.10 -6.37 -8.92
N ALA A 72 -12.18 -5.40 -8.92
CA ALA A 72 -10.95 -5.48 -9.70
C ALA A 72 -9.95 -6.47 -9.07
N TRP A 73 -9.09 -7.07 -9.90
CA TRP A 73 -8.12 -8.10 -9.47
C TRP A 73 -6.73 -7.50 -9.29
N HIS A 74 -6.50 -6.78 -8.17
CA HIS A 74 -5.26 -6.04 -7.90
C HIS A 74 -4.48 -6.51 -6.67
N ALA A 75 -5.16 -7.07 -5.65
CA ALA A 75 -4.55 -7.40 -4.36
C ALA A 75 -4.09 -8.87 -4.27
N GLY A 76 -4.71 -9.78 -5.05
CA GLY A 76 -4.44 -11.21 -5.00
C GLY A 76 -4.61 -11.79 -3.59
N GLU A 77 -3.79 -12.78 -3.25
CA GLU A 77 -3.73 -13.31 -1.89
C GLU A 77 -3.19 -12.22 -0.96
N SER A 78 -4.01 -11.79 -0.03
CA SER A 78 -3.75 -10.62 0.80
C SER A 78 -4.51 -10.68 2.12
N SER A 79 -3.96 -10.04 3.16
CA SER A 79 -4.61 -9.96 4.46
C SER A 79 -4.24 -8.69 5.21
N TRP A 80 -5.21 -8.13 5.95
CA TRP A 80 -5.02 -7.00 6.85
C TRP A 80 -6.05 -7.07 7.99
N LYS A 81 -5.60 -7.08 9.25
CA LYS A 81 -6.48 -7.36 10.40
C LYS A 81 -7.27 -8.67 10.16
N ASN A 82 -8.58 -8.63 10.27
CA ASN A 82 -9.46 -9.76 10.05
C ASN A 82 -9.93 -9.92 8.59
N HIS A 83 -9.45 -9.05 7.68
CA HIS A 83 -9.81 -9.10 6.26
C HIS A 83 -8.83 -9.97 5.47
N LYS A 84 -9.36 -10.84 4.63
CA LYS A 84 -8.62 -11.66 3.64
C LYS A 84 -9.12 -11.32 2.25
N SER A 85 -8.30 -11.60 1.22
CA SER A 85 -8.69 -11.37 -0.18
C SER A 85 -9.21 -9.94 -0.41
N LEU A 86 -8.36 -8.94 -0.16
CA LEU A 86 -8.75 -7.53 -0.10
C LEU A 86 -9.35 -6.99 -1.41
N ASN A 87 -9.26 -7.70 -2.54
CA ASN A 87 -10.03 -7.38 -3.74
C ASN A 87 -11.51 -7.15 -3.42
N GLN A 88 -12.08 -7.94 -2.51
CA GLN A 88 -13.51 -7.94 -2.18
C GLN A 88 -13.99 -6.60 -1.60
N ASN A 89 -13.11 -5.86 -0.92
CA ASN A 89 -13.49 -4.69 -0.12
C ASN A 89 -12.58 -3.49 -0.26
N SER A 90 -11.80 -3.41 -1.35
CA SER A 90 -10.89 -2.30 -1.62
C SER A 90 -11.10 -1.68 -3.00
N ILE A 91 -10.56 -0.47 -3.15
CA ILE A 91 -10.28 0.19 -4.42
C ILE A 91 -8.77 0.12 -4.66
N GLY A 92 -8.33 -0.50 -5.76
CA GLY A 92 -6.94 -0.54 -6.17
C GLY A 92 -6.59 0.63 -7.08
N ILE A 93 -5.50 1.32 -6.78
CA ILE A 93 -4.97 2.44 -7.57
C ILE A 93 -3.56 2.11 -8.00
N GLU A 94 -3.38 1.89 -9.31
CA GLU A 94 -2.09 1.71 -9.95
C GLU A 94 -1.48 3.06 -10.35
N ILE A 95 -0.20 3.24 -10.10
CA ILE A 95 0.52 4.47 -10.42
C ILE A 95 1.72 4.11 -11.29
N THR A 96 1.83 4.72 -12.46
CA THR A 96 2.94 4.43 -13.37
C THR A 96 4.29 4.64 -12.69
N ASN A 97 5.05 3.57 -12.55
CA ASN A 97 6.41 3.58 -12.06
C ASN A 97 7.08 2.25 -12.46
N PRO A 98 8.33 2.26 -12.94
CA PRO A 98 9.00 1.04 -13.38
C PRO A 98 9.21 0.01 -12.25
N GLY A 99 9.15 0.43 -10.98
CA GLY A 99 9.33 -0.46 -9.85
C GLY A 99 10.76 -0.93 -9.66
N HIS A 100 10.98 -1.71 -8.61
CA HIS A 100 12.32 -2.13 -8.16
C HIS A 100 13.12 -2.90 -9.23
N GLU A 101 12.45 -3.63 -10.11
CA GLU A 101 13.11 -4.47 -11.11
C GLU A 101 13.50 -3.72 -12.39
N HIS A 102 12.94 -2.51 -12.60
CA HIS A 102 13.11 -1.75 -13.83
C HIS A 102 13.53 -0.29 -13.59
N GLY A 103 14.27 -0.03 -12.51
CA GLY A 103 14.76 1.31 -12.19
C GLY A 103 13.76 2.16 -11.40
N TYR A 104 13.36 1.68 -10.23
CA TYR A 104 12.44 2.34 -9.32
C TYR A 104 12.83 3.81 -9.07
N LYS A 105 11.90 4.71 -9.30
CA LYS A 105 12.12 6.16 -9.20
C LYS A 105 11.05 6.84 -8.31
N LYS A 106 11.28 8.11 -7.98
CA LYS A 106 10.28 8.93 -7.30
C LYS A 106 9.06 9.14 -8.20
N PHE A 107 7.90 9.25 -7.60
CA PHE A 107 6.66 9.62 -8.29
C PHE A 107 6.69 11.10 -8.68
N THR A 108 6.15 11.43 -9.84
CA THR A 108 6.12 12.81 -10.33
C THR A 108 5.15 13.67 -9.50
N GLN A 109 5.39 14.99 -9.47
CA GLN A 109 4.47 15.91 -8.78
C GLN A 109 3.05 15.85 -9.38
N LYS A 110 2.94 15.63 -10.69
CA LYS A 110 1.64 15.47 -11.37
C LYS A 110 0.90 14.22 -10.88
N GLN A 111 1.61 13.08 -10.74
CA GLN A 111 1.04 11.85 -10.15
C GLN A 111 0.59 12.06 -8.71
N ILE A 112 1.42 12.71 -7.87
CA ILE A 112 1.09 12.97 -6.46
C ILE A 112 -0.15 13.87 -6.35
N THR A 113 -0.24 14.92 -7.16
CA THR A 113 -1.42 15.81 -7.19
C THR A 113 -2.70 15.06 -7.56
N SER A 114 -2.63 14.22 -8.59
CA SER A 114 -3.78 13.39 -9.02
C SER A 114 -4.16 12.34 -7.97
N LEU A 115 -3.15 11.71 -7.36
CA LEU A 115 -3.35 10.75 -6.28
C LEU A 115 -4.06 11.40 -5.08
N LEU A 116 -3.66 12.61 -4.68
CA LEU A 116 -4.33 13.37 -3.61
C LEU A 116 -5.79 13.64 -3.94
N ARG A 117 -6.07 14.12 -5.15
CA ARG A 117 -7.44 14.44 -5.58
C ARG A 117 -8.32 13.19 -5.61
N LEU A 118 -7.84 12.12 -6.24
CA LEU A 118 -8.55 10.84 -6.33
C LEU A 118 -8.79 10.24 -4.94
N SER A 119 -7.75 10.19 -4.10
CA SER A 119 -7.88 9.62 -2.75
C SER A 119 -8.87 10.40 -1.89
N LYS A 120 -8.82 11.73 -1.91
CA LYS A 120 -9.80 12.56 -1.18
C LYS A 120 -11.23 12.34 -1.67
N PHE A 121 -11.43 12.20 -2.97
CA PHE A 121 -12.73 11.86 -3.55
C PHE A 121 -13.22 10.50 -3.02
N LEU A 122 -12.41 9.44 -3.11
CA LEU A 122 -12.79 8.09 -2.68
C LEU A 122 -13.03 8.00 -1.16
N ILE A 123 -12.20 8.69 -0.36
CA ILE A 123 -12.35 8.77 1.10
C ILE A 123 -13.71 9.37 1.46
N LYS A 124 -14.07 10.47 0.81
CA LYS A 124 -15.35 11.16 1.04
C LYS A 124 -16.51 10.27 0.58
N GLU A 125 -16.43 9.74 -0.62
CA GLU A 125 -17.46 8.94 -1.26
C GLU A 125 -17.78 7.69 -0.46
N TYR A 126 -16.76 6.89 -0.09
CA TYR A 126 -16.95 5.60 0.59
C TYR A 126 -16.71 5.66 2.10
N LYS A 127 -16.49 6.84 2.67
CA LYS A 127 -16.22 7.04 4.11
C LYS A 127 -15.06 6.19 4.62
N ILE A 128 -14.00 6.08 3.81
CA ILE A 128 -12.83 5.23 4.11
C ILE A 128 -11.99 5.87 5.21
N SER A 129 -11.74 5.12 6.28
CA SER A 129 -10.86 5.56 7.37
C SER A 129 -9.41 5.70 6.89
N PRO A 130 -8.65 6.72 7.35
CA PRO A 130 -7.21 6.79 7.08
C PRO A 130 -6.43 5.54 7.48
N LYS A 131 -6.89 4.79 8.49
CA LYS A 131 -6.30 3.51 8.92
C LYS A 131 -6.40 2.40 7.87
N ASN A 132 -7.28 2.56 6.89
CA ASN A 132 -7.59 1.59 5.84
C ASN A 132 -6.99 1.98 4.48
N ILE A 133 -6.04 2.91 4.45
CA ILE A 133 -5.31 3.30 3.25
C ILE A 133 -3.92 2.66 3.32
N LEU A 134 -3.68 1.68 2.47
CA LEU A 134 -2.58 0.74 2.58
C LEU A 134 -1.77 0.67 1.27
N GLY A 135 -0.55 0.18 1.36
CA GLY A 135 0.22 -0.28 0.21
C GLY A 135 0.01 -1.77 -0.03
N HIS A 136 0.28 -2.23 -1.23
CA HIS A 136 0.22 -3.66 -1.54
C HIS A 136 1.20 -4.46 -0.67
N SER A 137 2.40 -3.91 -0.40
CA SER A 137 3.38 -4.51 0.51
C SER A 137 2.90 -4.66 1.95
N ASP A 138 1.94 -3.85 2.41
CA ASP A 138 1.39 -3.99 3.77
C ASP A 138 0.51 -5.25 3.90
N ILE A 139 -0.21 -5.60 2.82
CA ILE A 139 -1.22 -6.65 2.82
C ILE A 139 -0.76 -7.98 2.20
N ALA A 140 0.39 -7.97 1.53
CA ALA A 140 0.97 -9.12 0.82
C ALA A 140 2.50 -9.16 1.00
N VAL A 141 2.96 -9.11 2.26
CA VAL A 141 4.36 -8.89 2.67
C VAL A 141 5.37 -9.83 2.00
N LEU A 142 5.00 -11.09 1.75
CA LEU A 142 5.87 -12.10 1.13
C LEU A 142 6.04 -11.92 -0.39
N ARG A 143 5.13 -11.21 -1.05
CA ARG A 143 5.03 -11.19 -2.51
C ARG A 143 5.27 -9.83 -3.13
N LYS A 144 5.06 -8.76 -2.35
CA LYS A 144 4.91 -7.41 -2.91
C LYS A 144 5.78 -6.40 -2.19
N ARG A 145 6.31 -5.47 -3.00
CA ARG A 145 7.10 -4.33 -2.53
C ARG A 145 6.47 -2.99 -2.85
N ASP A 146 5.48 -2.97 -3.74
CA ASP A 146 4.75 -1.76 -4.14
C ASP A 146 3.87 -1.20 -3.01
N PRO A 147 3.67 0.13 -2.94
CA PRO A 147 4.22 1.16 -3.81
C PRO A 147 5.67 1.57 -3.51
N GLY A 148 6.35 0.91 -2.55
CA GLY A 148 7.76 1.06 -2.24
C GLY A 148 8.13 2.27 -1.36
N GLU A 149 9.43 2.38 -1.05
CA GLU A 149 9.97 3.35 -0.09
C GLU A 149 10.05 4.79 -0.65
N LYS A 150 9.98 4.98 -1.98
CA LYS A 150 9.93 6.34 -2.56
C LYS A 150 8.51 6.90 -2.66
N PHE A 151 7.51 6.12 -2.21
CA PHE A 151 6.12 6.56 -2.16
C PHE A 151 5.93 7.59 -1.02
N PRO A 152 5.21 8.71 -1.25
CA PRO A 152 5.23 9.85 -0.34
C PRO A 152 4.25 9.70 0.86
N TRP A 153 4.36 8.61 1.62
CA TRP A 153 3.45 8.29 2.72
C TRP A 153 3.28 9.41 3.76
N GLU A 154 4.39 10.03 4.18
CA GLU A 154 4.35 11.13 5.16
C GLU A 154 3.56 12.33 4.61
N TYR A 155 3.82 12.71 3.36
CA TYR A 155 3.11 13.81 2.71
C TYR A 155 1.62 13.54 2.55
N LEU A 156 1.25 12.31 2.17
CA LEU A 156 -0.14 11.88 2.05
C LEU A 156 -0.84 11.94 3.42
N SER A 157 -0.19 11.49 4.50
CA SER A 157 -0.78 11.49 5.83
C SER A 157 -1.02 12.91 6.37
N LYS A 158 -0.14 13.87 6.06
CA LYS A 158 -0.37 15.30 6.34
C LYS A 158 -1.61 15.84 5.63
N ASN A 159 -2.00 15.21 4.53
CA ASN A 159 -3.24 15.47 3.79
C ASN A 159 -4.41 14.55 4.17
N LYS A 160 -4.34 13.88 5.33
CA LYS A 160 -5.35 12.94 5.87
C LYS A 160 -5.55 11.67 5.02
N ILE A 161 -4.54 11.28 4.24
CA ILE A 161 -4.53 10.06 3.42
C ILE A 161 -3.52 9.08 4.02
N GLY A 162 -4.01 8.04 4.67
CA GLY A 162 -3.17 7.09 5.39
C GLY A 162 -2.70 7.58 6.76
N ILE A 163 -1.96 6.74 7.45
CA ILE A 163 -1.40 7.01 8.79
C ILE A 163 0.11 7.11 8.70
N TRP A 164 0.69 8.04 9.45
CA TRP A 164 2.12 8.22 9.66
C TRP A 164 2.40 8.52 11.13
N HIS A 165 3.61 8.22 11.62
CA HIS A 165 4.04 8.55 12.98
C HIS A 165 4.25 10.07 13.15
N THR A 166 4.25 10.53 14.41
CA THR A 166 4.44 11.95 14.77
C THR A 166 5.81 12.23 15.38
N LEU A 167 6.70 11.24 15.38
CA LEU A 167 8.01 11.34 16.00
C LEU A 167 8.96 12.25 15.21
N ASN A 168 9.87 12.92 15.94
CA ASN A 168 10.87 13.79 15.34
C ASN A 168 11.92 12.99 14.57
N LYS A 169 12.18 13.36 13.31
CA LYS A 169 13.11 12.64 12.42
C LYS A 169 14.56 12.66 12.91
N LYS A 170 14.99 13.73 13.55
CA LYS A 170 16.37 13.85 14.09
C LYS A 170 16.57 12.86 15.21
N GLU A 171 15.59 12.79 16.14
CA GLU A 171 15.61 11.83 17.25
C GLU A 171 15.52 10.38 16.75
N LEU A 172 14.66 10.08 15.79
CA LEU A 172 14.58 8.76 15.19
C LEU A 172 15.93 8.34 14.58
N LYS A 173 16.61 9.24 13.86
CA LYS A 173 17.91 8.95 13.25
C LYS A 173 18.98 8.57 14.30
N LYS A 174 18.95 9.15 15.50
CA LYS A 174 19.87 8.79 16.59
C LYS A 174 19.63 7.34 17.08
N ASN A 175 18.41 6.86 16.99
CA ASN A 175 18.01 5.52 17.42
C ASN A 175 18.18 4.44 16.31
N ARG A 176 18.57 4.86 15.11
CA ARG A 176 18.78 3.96 13.97
C ARG A 176 20.00 3.09 14.20
N LYS A 177 19.88 1.81 13.90
CA LYS A 177 20.90 0.76 14.08
C LYS A 177 21.26 0.47 15.56
N ILE A 178 20.61 1.10 16.54
CA ILE A 178 20.73 0.70 17.93
C ILE A 178 19.98 -0.63 18.10
N LYS A 179 20.69 -1.65 18.52
CA LYS A 179 20.13 -3.00 18.72
C LYS A 179 19.01 -2.99 19.76
N VAL A 180 18.01 -3.80 19.55
CA VAL A 180 16.96 -4.12 20.51
C VAL A 180 17.25 -5.47 21.19
N SER A 181 16.74 -5.66 22.39
CA SER A 181 16.71 -6.96 23.06
C SER A 181 15.66 -7.87 22.43
N MET A 182 15.73 -9.19 22.65
CA MET A 182 14.73 -10.15 22.19
C MET A 182 13.30 -9.78 22.65
N ARG A 183 13.16 -9.34 23.89
CA ARG A 183 11.86 -8.90 24.44
C ARG A 183 11.30 -7.67 23.71
N GLU A 184 12.15 -6.73 23.35
CA GLU A 184 11.77 -5.53 22.56
C GLU A 184 11.41 -5.90 21.12
N GLU A 185 12.10 -6.87 20.54
CA GLU A 185 11.77 -7.38 19.19
C GLU A 185 10.39 -8.07 19.19
N ASP A 186 10.09 -8.92 20.16
CA ASP A 186 8.77 -9.52 20.34
C ASP A 186 7.69 -8.44 20.52
N PHE A 187 8.00 -7.39 21.27
CA PHE A 187 7.10 -6.26 21.46
C PHE A 187 6.85 -5.50 20.15
N PHE A 188 7.89 -5.32 19.33
CA PHE A 188 7.75 -4.74 17.98
C PHE A 188 6.81 -5.57 17.12
N PHE A 189 6.97 -6.88 17.04
CA PHE A 189 6.07 -7.74 16.24
C PHE A 189 4.63 -7.68 16.77
N ASN A 190 4.43 -7.68 18.09
CA ASN A 190 3.12 -7.52 18.67
C ASN A 190 2.47 -6.19 18.27
N ASN A 191 3.25 -5.12 18.17
CA ASN A 191 2.78 -3.83 17.68
C ASN A 191 2.35 -3.93 16.20
N LEU A 192 3.11 -4.60 15.34
CA LEU A 192 2.74 -4.78 13.92
C LEU A 192 1.41 -5.52 13.79
N PHE A 193 1.20 -6.56 14.59
CA PHE A 193 -0.06 -7.30 14.58
C PHE A 193 -1.24 -6.46 15.09
N LYS A 194 -1.04 -5.61 16.09
CA LYS A 194 -2.05 -4.63 16.54
C LYS A 194 -2.37 -3.58 15.47
N ILE A 195 -1.38 -3.12 14.70
CA ILE A 195 -1.56 -2.21 13.58
C ILE A 195 -2.43 -2.85 12.49
N GLY A 196 -2.20 -4.12 12.19
CA GLY A 196 -3.03 -4.84 11.21
C GLY A 196 -2.33 -5.87 10.35
N TYR A 197 -1.00 -5.99 10.45
CA TYR A 197 -0.25 -7.02 9.74
C TYR A 197 -0.69 -8.43 10.17
N SER A 198 -0.64 -9.39 9.25
CA SER A 198 -1.07 -10.77 9.51
C SER A 198 -0.13 -11.47 10.49
N LYS A 199 -0.71 -12.26 11.40
CA LYS A 199 0.04 -13.26 12.20
C LYS A 199 0.20 -14.60 11.46
N LYS A 200 -0.60 -14.81 10.41
CA LYS A 200 -0.67 -16.09 9.72
C LYS A 200 0.52 -16.24 8.78
N ILE A 201 1.31 -17.27 9.01
CA ILE A 201 2.43 -17.66 8.16
C ILE A 201 1.94 -18.71 7.16
N SER A 202 2.30 -18.57 5.89
CA SER A 202 2.03 -19.60 4.86
C SER A 202 2.77 -20.89 5.20
N LYS A 203 2.15 -22.05 4.92
CA LYS A 203 2.72 -23.37 5.24
C LYS A 203 4.13 -23.61 4.66
N ASN A 204 4.44 -22.96 3.53
CA ASN A 204 5.71 -23.16 2.81
C ASN A 204 6.76 -22.09 3.14
N VAL A 205 6.61 -21.32 4.21
CA VAL A 205 7.52 -20.22 4.58
C VAL A 205 7.94 -20.40 6.03
N SER A 206 9.24 -20.35 6.32
CA SER A 206 9.72 -20.38 7.70
C SER A 206 9.30 -19.12 8.45
N LYS A 207 9.15 -19.24 9.78
CA LYS A 207 8.81 -18.11 10.66
C LYS A 207 9.82 -16.97 10.49
N GLU A 208 11.10 -17.29 10.52
CA GLU A 208 12.18 -16.32 10.36
C GLU A 208 12.07 -15.53 9.04
N ARG A 209 11.90 -16.24 7.93
CA ARG A 209 11.73 -15.62 6.62
C ARG A 209 10.50 -14.70 6.59
N TYR A 210 9.37 -15.13 7.17
CA TYR A 210 8.17 -14.32 7.25
C TYR A 210 8.41 -13.04 8.04
N LEU A 211 9.06 -13.14 9.21
CA LEU A 211 9.34 -11.99 10.06
C LEU A 211 10.27 -10.99 9.37
N ASN A 212 11.28 -11.44 8.63
CA ASN A 212 12.14 -10.57 7.83
C ASN A 212 11.35 -9.76 6.79
N TYR A 213 10.49 -10.42 6.01
CA TYR A 213 9.63 -9.71 5.04
C TYR A 213 8.66 -8.73 5.72
N LEU A 214 8.17 -9.08 6.90
CA LEU A 214 7.29 -8.23 7.69
C LEU A 214 8.00 -6.96 8.15
N ILE A 215 9.25 -7.09 8.64
CA ILE A 215 10.10 -5.95 8.99
C ILE A 215 10.35 -5.06 7.76
N GLU A 216 10.74 -5.64 6.64
CA GLU A 216 10.97 -4.89 5.42
C GLU A 216 9.73 -4.16 4.91
N ALA A 217 8.54 -4.78 4.97
CA ALA A 217 7.28 -4.13 4.58
C ALA A 217 6.99 -2.92 5.47
N PHE A 218 7.16 -3.07 6.79
CA PHE A 218 7.05 -1.98 7.76
C PHE A 218 8.06 -0.86 7.46
N GLN A 219 9.31 -1.20 7.19
CA GLN A 219 10.37 -0.23 6.88
C GLN A 219 10.08 0.52 5.58
N ARG A 220 9.68 -0.16 4.49
CA ARG A 220 9.27 0.48 3.23
C ARG A 220 8.20 1.55 3.44
N ARG A 221 7.32 1.33 4.39
CA ARG A 221 6.25 2.29 4.67
C ARG A 221 6.68 3.37 5.65
N TYR A 222 7.26 3.02 6.79
CA TYR A 222 7.42 3.92 7.94
C TYR A 222 8.86 4.34 8.24
N ARG A 223 9.86 3.63 7.73
CA ARG A 223 11.29 3.90 7.83
C ARG A 223 11.99 3.87 6.48
N GLN A 224 11.54 4.68 5.54
CA GLN A 224 11.89 4.63 4.13
C GLN A 224 13.39 4.82 3.80
N ASN A 225 14.17 5.40 4.69
CA ASN A 225 15.59 5.70 4.48
C ASN A 225 16.54 4.49 4.68
N LEU A 226 16.07 3.41 5.29
CA LEU A 226 16.85 2.20 5.52
C LEU A 226 15.91 0.99 5.57
N ILE A 227 16.03 0.10 4.60
CA ILE A 227 15.27 -1.16 4.53
C ILE A 227 16.31 -2.27 4.58
N ASP A 228 16.53 -2.85 5.74
CA ASP A 228 17.57 -3.84 6.02
C ASP A 228 17.03 -5.12 6.65
N GLY A 229 15.71 -5.21 6.87
CA GLY A 229 15.08 -6.38 7.48
C GLY A 229 15.44 -6.60 8.95
N LYS A 230 16.02 -5.59 9.62
CA LYS A 230 16.42 -5.67 11.04
C LYS A 230 15.61 -4.72 11.90
N VAL A 231 15.19 -5.21 13.06
CA VAL A 231 14.55 -4.36 14.07
C VAL A 231 15.64 -3.60 14.85
N ASP A 232 15.47 -2.29 14.98
CA ASP A 232 16.28 -1.40 15.79
C ASP A 232 15.39 -0.51 16.65
N GLN A 233 15.98 0.29 17.53
CA GLN A 233 15.23 1.19 18.40
C GLN A 233 14.38 2.20 17.61
N GLU A 234 14.81 2.62 16.41
CA GLU A 234 13.98 3.47 15.53
C GLU A 234 12.69 2.75 15.11
N CYS A 235 12.78 1.50 14.66
CA CYS A 235 11.61 0.69 14.30
C CYS A 235 10.66 0.50 15.48
N LEU A 236 11.22 0.20 16.66
CA LEU A 236 10.46 -0.01 17.87
C LEU A 236 9.66 1.24 18.25
N LEU A 237 10.31 2.41 18.33
CA LEU A 237 9.67 3.68 18.65
C LEU A 237 8.56 4.04 17.64
N ILE A 238 8.82 3.85 16.34
CA ILE A 238 7.81 4.10 15.30
C ILE A 238 6.61 3.18 15.51
N SER A 239 6.82 1.89 15.74
CA SER A 239 5.74 0.93 15.94
C SER A 239 4.86 1.27 17.15
N GLN A 240 5.47 1.67 18.27
CA GLN A 240 4.76 2.11 19.47
C GLN A 240 3.90 3.35 19.24
N ASN A 241 4.43 4.33 18.51
CA ASN A 241 3.68 5.54 18.15
C ASN A 241 2.50 5.25 17.23
N LEU A 242 2.69 4.33 16.27
CA LEU A 242 1.64 3.93 15.33
C LEU A 242 0.51 3.17 16.01
N VAL A 243 0.79 2.27 16.96
CA VAL A 243 -0.26 1.55 17.70
C VAL A 243 -1.26 2.53 18.31
N LYS A 244 -0.79 3.62 18.92
CA LYS A 244 -1.67 4.66 19.51
C LYS A 244 -2.57 5.34 18.47
N LYS A 245 -2.20 5.32 17.19
CA LYS A 245 -2.99 5.92 16.09
C LYS A 245 -3.94 4.93 15.41
N PHE A 246 -3.67 3.64 15.52
CA PHE A 246 -4.50 2.58 14.95
C PHE A 246 -5.61 2.09 15.91
N HIS A 247 -5.50 2.43 17.17
CA HIS A 247 -6.55 2.29 18.18
C HIS A 247 -7.26 3.62 18.39
#